data_7b308c84fc6f23f99025442e95283ea3
#
_entry.id   7b308c84fc6f23f99025442e95283ea3
#
_cell.length_a   1.000
_cell.length_b   1.000
_cell.length_c   1.000
_cell.angle_alpha   90.00
_cell.angle_beta   90.00
_cell.angle_gamma   90.00
#
_symmetry.space_group_name_H-M   'P 1'
#
loop_
_entity.id
_entity.type
_entity.pdbx_description
1 polymer ?
#
loop_
_entity_poly.entity_id
_entity_poly.type
_entity_poly.pdbx_seq_one_letter_code
_entity_poly.pdbx_strand_id
1 'polypeptide(L)'
;MNVAFARNEYKNTKTSSLGSKSDNFEAVSVALGQLINSMQGLREANSIEQKDAFFEKSLTSIYFLQKCLDFEAGGELAKNLFRVYEFTRQAVLD
;
A
#
# COMPACT_ATOMS: atom_id res chain seq x y z
N MET A 1 -9.29 -10.14 -12.83
CA MET A 1 -8.66 -9.00 -13.48
C MET A 1 -7.15 -9.08 -13.39
N ASN A 2 -6.49 -8.77 -14.47
CA ASN A 2 -5.04 -8.80 -14.50
C ASN A 2 -4.47 -7.46 -14.06
N VAL A 3 -3.97 -7.40 -12.84
CA VAL A 3 -3.46 -6.15 -12.27
C VAL A 3 -2.25 -5.63 -13.05
N ALA A 4 -1.39 -6.54 -13.49
CA ALA A 4 -0.20 -6.12 -14.25
C ALA A 4 -0.60 -5.48 -15.57
N PHE A 5 -1.60 -6.03 -16.24
CA PHE A 5 -2.09 -5.47 -17.50
C PHE A 5 -2.70 -4.08 -17.27
N ALA A 6 -3.53 -3.95 -16.25
CA ALA A 6 -4.14 -2.68 -15.94
C ALA A 6 -3.09 -1.62 -15.61
N ARG A 7 -2.04 -2.02 -14.90
CA ARG A 7 -0.97 -1.10 -14.57
C ARG A 7 -0.22 -0.64 -15.80
N ASN A 8 0.00 -1.53 -16.75
CA ASN A 8 0.66 -1.17 -18.01
C ASN A 8 -0.18 -0.19 -18.81
N GLU A 9 -1.49 -0.40 -18.84
CA GLU A 9 -2.39 0.51 -19.53
C GLU A 9 -2.30 1.90 -18.94
N TYR A 10 -2.35 2.01 -17.63
CA TYR A 10 -2.24 3.28 -16.96
C TYR A 10 -0.89 3.93 -17.22
N LYS A 11 0.16 3.13 -17.21
CA LYS A 11 1.50 3.63 -17.44
C LYS A 11 1.63 4.23 -18.84
N ASN A 12 1.09 3.55 -19.83
CA ASN A 12 1.14 4.05 -21.20
C ASN A 12 0.35 5.34 -21.38
N THR A 13 -0.81 5.39 -20.77
CA THR A 13 -1.64 6.59 -20.81
C THR A 13 -0.98 7.74 -20.09
N LYS A 14 -0.28 7.41 -19.05
CA LYS A 14 0.20 8.37 -18.11
C LYS A 14 1.52 9.03 -18.47
N THR A 15 2.18 8.56 -19.49
CA THR A 15 3.39 9.23 -19.93
C THR A 15 3.15 10.70 -20.19
N SER A 16 1.92 11.06 -20.50
CA SER A 16 1.57 12.44 -20.75
C SER A 16 0.96 13.12 -19.55
N SER A 17 0.61 12.36 -18.52
CA SER A 17 -0.10 12.91 -17.38
C SER A 17 0.43 12.32 -16.09
N LEU A 18 1.47 12.91 -15.61
CA LEU A 18 2.15 12.45 -14.42
C LEU A 18 1.23 12.48 -13.22
N GLY A 19 1.22 11.39 -12.46
CA GLY A 19 0.49 11.35 -11.22
C GLY A 19 -1.01 11.36 -11.39
N SER A 20 -1.50 10.77 -12.47
CA SER A 20 -2.93 10.71 -12.67
C SER A 20 -3.57 9.96 -11.51
N LYS A 21 -4.76 10.39 -11.13
CA LYS A 21 -5.47 9.81 -10.01
C LYS A 21 -5.78 8.33 -10.23
N SER A 22 -6.05 7.94 -11.47
CA SER A 22 -6.33 6.55 -11.80
C SER A 22 -5.13 5.66 -11.50
N ASP A 23 -3.96 6.15 -11.85
CA ASP A 23 -2.73 5.40 -11.64
C ASP A 23 -2.44 5.25 -10.16
N ASN A 24 -2.59 6.33 -9.40
CA ASN A 24 -2.40 6.29 -7.95
C ASN A 24 -3.41 5.38 -7.29
N PHE A 25 -4.63 5.42 -7.76
CA PHE A 25 -5.68 4.58 -7.21
C PHE A 25 -5.35 3.10 -7.40
N GLU A 26 -4.88 2.75 -8.58
CA GLU A 26 -4.51 1.36 -8.86
C GLU A 26 -3.37 0.92 -7.95
N ALA A 27 -2.34 1.74 -7.83
CA ALA A 27 -1.20 1.41 -7.00
C ALA A 27 -1.59 1.28 -5.53
N VAL A 28 -2.44 2.18 -5.06
CA VAL A 28 -2.91 2.12 -3.68
C VAL A 28 -3.73 0.87 -3.44
N SER A 29 -4.59 0.51 -4.40
CA SER A 29 -5.41 -0.71 -4.26
C SER A 29 -4.53 -1.95 -4.15
N VAL A 30 -3.48 -2.03 -4.96
CA VAL A 30 -2.56 -3.15 -4.92
C VAL A 30 -1.84 -3.21 -3.57
N ALA A 31 -1.40 -2.06 -3.09
CA ALA A 31 -0.68 -2.00 -1.82
C ALA A 31 -1.58 -2.38 -0.65
N LEU A 32 -2.83 -1.94 -0.68
CA LEU A 32 -3.78 -2.30 0.36
C LEU A 32 -4.04 -3.80 0.38
N GLY A 33 -4.19 -4.40 -0.81
CA GLY A 33 -4.36 -5.83 -0.91
C GLY A 33 -3.17 -6.58 -0.36
N GLN A 34 -1.97 -6.12 -0.69
CA GLN A 34 -0.76 -6.74 -0.18
C GLN A 34 -0.66 -6.61 1.34
N LEU A 35 -1.03 -5.46 1.87
CA LEU A 35 -1.01 -5.25 3.31
C LEU A 35 -1.96 -6.21 4.02
N ILE A 36 -3.18 -6.32 3.52
CA ILE A 36 -4.16 -7.22 4.12
C ILE A 36 -3.67 -8.66 4.09
N ASN A 37 -3.17 -9.10 2.94
CA ASN A 37 -2.68 -10.46 2.80
C ASN A 37 -1.49 -10.72 3.71
N SER A 38 -0.60 -9.73 3.82
CA SER A 38 0.58 -9.90 4.66
C SER A 38 0.22 -9.98 6.14
N MET A 39 -0.74 -9.17 6.57
CA MET A 39 -1.15 -9.22 7.97
C MET A 39 -1.85 -10.52 8.30
N GLN A 40 -2.63 -11.06 7.36
CA GLN A 40 -3.20 -12.38 7.54
C GLN A 40 -2.12 -13.44 7.63
N GLY A 41 -1.12 -13.33 6.76
CA GLY A 41 0.02 -14.23 6.77
C GLY A 41 0.77 -14.20 8.09
N LEU A 42 0.95 -12.99 8.64
CA LEU A 42 1.59 -12.86 9.95
C LEU A 42 0.84 -13.63 11.03
N ARG A 43 -0.48 -13.52 11.01
CA ARG A 43 -1.31 -14.17 12.01
C ARG A 43 -1.24 -15.69 11.90
N GLU A 44 -1.06 -16.20 10.69
CA GLU A 44 -1.10 -17.62 10.42
C GLU A 44 0.30 -18.25 10.27
N ALA A 45 1.35 -17.45 10.39
CA ALA A 45 2.70 -17.93 10.15
C ALA A 45 3.12 -18.97 11.18
N ASN A 46 3.78 -20.01 10.69
CA ASN A 46 4.22 -21.12 11.52
C ASN A 46 5.72 -21.15 11.76
N SER A 47 6.46 -20.30 11.10
CA SER A 47 7.92 -20.30 11.23
C SER A 47 8.42 -18.87 11.28
N ILE A 48 9.65 -18.72 11.74
CA ILE A 48 10.30 -17.41 11.81
C ILE A 48 10.50 -16.84 10.42
N GLU A 49 10.88 -17.69 9.48
CA GLU A 49 11.09 -17.23 8.11
C GLU A 49 9.81 -16.67 7.50
N GLN A 50 8.70 -17.35 7.74
CA GLN A 50 7.42 -16.86 7.26
C GLN A 50 7.04 -15.55 7.92
N LYS A 51 7.25 -15.46 9.23
CA LYS A 51 6.94 -14.23 9.95
C LYS A 51 7.75 -13.05 9.41
N ASP A 52 9.04 -13.29 9.21
CA ASP A 52 9.91 -12.22 8.72
C ASP A 52 9.48 -11.74 7.34
N ALA A 53 9.13 -12.68 6.46
CA ALA A 53 8.71 -12.32 5.11
C ALA A 53 7.42 -11.48 5.13
N PHE A 54 6.43 -11.90 5.89
CA PHE A 54 5.18 -11.16 5.98
C PHE A 54 5.32 -9.84 6.72
N PHE A 55 6.18 -9.82 7.73
CA PHE A 55 6.49 -8.61 8.46
C PHE A 55 7.07 -7.55 7.52
N GLU A 56 8.05 -7.95 6.72
CA GLU A 56 8.67 -7.05 5.78
C GLU A 56 7.68 -6.54 4.74
N LYS A 57 6.85 -7.43 4.22
CA LYS A 57 5.85 -7.02 3.23
C LYS A 57 4.83 -6.06 3.82
N SER A 58 4.43 -6.28 5.07
CA SER A 58 3.50 -5.39 5.72
C SER A 58 4.09 -3.99 5.86
N LEU A 59 5.31 -3.89 6.34
CA LEU A 59 5.94 -2.60 6.55
C LEU A 59 6.19 -1.89 5.23
N THR A 60 6.61 -2.63 4.20
CA THR A 60 6.83 -2.05 2.89
C THR A 60 5.53 -1.50 2.31
N SER A 61 4.45 -2.24 2.47
CA SER A 61 3.15 -1.79 1.97
C SER A 61 2.69 -0.51 2.68
N ILE A 62 2.85 -0.48 3.99
CA ILE A 62 2.47 0.71 4.76
C ILE A 62 3.30 1.92 4.33
N TYR A 63 4.59 1.73 4.18
CA TYR A 63 5.47 2.81 3.74
C TYR A 63 5.02 3.36 2.39
N PHE A 64 4.73 2.47 1.46
CA PHE A 64 4.27 2.88 0.14
C PHE A 64 2.95 3.65 0.23
N LEU A 65 2.03 3.15 1.04
CA LEU A 65 0.74 3.80 1.20
C LEU A 65 0.89 5.21 1.78
N GLN A 66 1.79 5.36 2.74
CA GLN A 66 2.03 6.68 3.31
C GLN A 66 2.65 7.62 2.30
N LYS A 67 3.53 7.11 1.46
CA LYS A 67 4.17 7.93 0.43
C LYS A 67 3.20 8.37 -0.65
N CYS A 68 2.12 7.63 -0.84
CA CYS A 68 1.13 7.98 -1.84
C CYS A 68 0.18 9.07 -1.40
N LEU A 69 0.21 9.46 -0.13
CA LEU A 69 -0.69 10.48 0.37
C LEU A 69 -0.27 11.85 -0.13
N ASP A 70 -1.25 12.61 -0.60
CA ASP A 70 -1.05 13.98 -1.04
C ASP A 70 -1.70 14.90 -0.02
N PHE A 71 -0.89 15.44 0.88
CA PHE A 71 -1.42 16.27 1.97
C PHE A 71 -1.98 17.59 1.46
N GLU A 72 -1.47 18.05 0.34
CA GLU A 72 -1.94 19.30 -0.21
C GLU A 72 -3.35 19.15 -0.78
N ALA A 73 -3.53 18.14 -1.61
CA ALA A 73 -4.85 17.91 -2.23
C ALA A 73 -5.82 17.23 -1.25
N GLY A 74 -5.31 16.35 -0.41
CA GLY A 74 -6.14 15.55 0.48
C GLY A 74 -6.46 16.19 1.81
N GLY A 75 -5.69 17.18 2.23
CA GLY A 75 -5.95 17.93 3.47
C GLY A 75 -6.15 17.03 4.69
N GLU A 76 -7.25 17.22 5.36
CA GLU A 76 -7.54 16.47 6.58
C GLU A 76 -7.68 14.97 6.33
N LEU A 77 -8.23 14.60 5.19
CA LEU A 77 -8.38 13.18 4.86
C LEU A 77 -7.02 12.50 4.78
N ALA A 78 -6.07 13.14 4.10
CA ALA A 78 -4.73 12.57 3.99
C ALA A 78 -4.06 12.45 5.35
N LYS A 79 -4.23 13.45 6.20
CA LYS A 79 -3.67 13.41 7.54
C LYS A 79 -4.26 12.26 8.35
N ASN A 80 -5.56 12.08 8.25
CA ASN A 80 -6.23 11.01 8.98
C ASN A 80 -5.78 9.64 8.48
N LEU A 81 -5.63 9.49 7.16
CA LEU A 81 -5.12 8.25 6.61
C LEU A 81 -3.70 7.97 7.07
N PHE A 82 -2.87 9.00 7.11
CA PHE A 82 -1.51 8.83 7.59
C PHE A 82 -1.51 8.29 9.03
N ARG A 83 -2.38 8.83 9.86
CA ARG A 83 -2.49 8.36 11.24
C ARG A 83 -2.94 6.91 11.32
N VAL A 84 -3.90 6.53 10.48
CA VAL A 84 -4.37 5.14 10.43
C VAL A 84 -3.23 4.21 10.03
N TYR A 85 -2.46 4.60 9.02
CA TYR A 85 -1.32 3.80 8.59
C TYR A 85 -0.26 3.72 9.68
N GLU A 86 -0.02 4.81 10.42
CA GLU A 86 0.92 4.78 11.53
C GLU A 86 0.45 3.86 12.64
N PHE A 87 -0.84 3.90 12.94
CA PHE A 87 -1.41 2.99 13.92
C PHE A 87 -1.21 1.53 13.49
N THR A 88 -1.47 1.25 12.22
CA THR A 88 -1.29 -0.09 11.67
C THR A 88 0.17 -0.52 11.74
N ARG A 89 1.08 0.40 11.43
CA ARG A 89 2.50 0.10 11.48
C ARG A 89 2.92 -0.27 12.90
N GLN A 90 2.44 0.47 13.88
CA GLN A 90 2.75 0.17 15.28
C GLN A 90 2.18 -1.20 15.68
N ALA A 91 0.99 -1.51 15.22
CA ALA A 91 0.37 -2.80 15.51
C ALA A 91 1.20 -3.94 14.92
N VAL A 92 1.74 -3.75 13.73
CA VAL A 92 2.59 -4.76 13.09
C VAL A 92 3.89 -4.92 13.86
N LEU A 93 4.46 -3.81 14.34
CA LEU A 93 5.73 -3.86 15.07
C LEU A 93 5.58 -4.49 16.45
N ASP A 94 4.42 -4.38 17.06
CA ASP A 94 4.15 -4.97 18.35
C ASP A 94 3.83 -6.46 18.21
#